data_f19e7ef0a776cb3490933b8bd46b4411
#
_entry.id   f19e7ef0a776cb3490933b8bd46b4411
#
_cell.length_a   1.000
_cell.length_b   1.000
_cell.length_c   1.000
_cell.angle_alpha   90.00
_cell.angle_beta   90.00
_cell.angle_gamma   90.00
#
_symmetry.space_group_name_H-M   'P 1'
#
loop_
_entity.id
_entity.type
_entity.pdbx_description
1 polymer ?
#
loop_
_entity_poly.entity_id
_entity_poly.type
_entity_poly.pdbx_seq_one_letter_code
_entity_poly.pdbx_strand_id
1 'polypeptide(L)'
;MIYDNQLIKEINSELAARRKAAESRAEYYADILGKNAGYAAAEKKYYTAKFDLSKARFNGNEAAEEKAASDMNAANETMKSIRETLGITDKMTTPDYRCKKCNDTGITRNGKHCKCFEKLACEITLEELGIEKKTLPALSASAIKENNLDRYYSKFSDYCEKFDRTRKNVIIYGSVGTGKSHLAACIANELIAKNYNVVFVSACELDTIFLKYHTAPVSDKSFYLSLLCGCDLLVIDDLGAEPIYKNVTLEYLLLILSERLAKNMPYIITTNLSQE
;
A
#
# COMPACT_ATOMS: atom_id res chain seq x y z
N MET A 1 -12.25 8.53 12.95
CA MET A 1 -12.87 8.57 11.61
C MET A 1 -14.12 7.72 11.70
N ILE A 2 -15.28 8.28 11.42
CA ILE A 2 -16.54 7.53 11.39
C ILE A 2 -16.80 7.23 9.91
N TYR A 3 -16.72 5.96 9.55
CA TYR A 3 -17.03 5.49 8.21
C TYR A 3 -18.52 5.13 8.15
N ASP A 4 -19.16 5.42 7.04
CA ASP A 4 -20.51 4.97 6.73
C ASP A 4 -20.55 3.42 6.64
N ASN A 5 -21.70 2.86 7.02
CA ASN A 5 -21.89 1.40 7.03
C ASN A 5 -21.78 0.76 5.65
N GLN A 6 -22.14 1.46 4.58
CA GLN A 6 -22.03 0.97 3.22
C GLN A 6 -20.56 0.93 2.79
N LEU A 7 -19.82 1.99 3.00
CA LEU A 7 -18.38 2.05 2.74
C LEU A 7 -17.62 0.95 3.51
N ILE A 8 -17.97 0.73 4.79
CA ILE A 8 -17.38 -0.36 5.59
C ILE A 8 -17.64 -1.73 4.94
N LYS A 9 -18.86 -1.98 4.43
CA LYS A 9 -19.18 -3.23 3.75
C LYS A 9 -18.38 -3.41 2.46
N GLU A 10 -18.24 -2.37 1.67
CA GLU A 10 -17.47 -2.40 0.42
C GLU A 10 -15.99 -2.66 0.69
N ILE A 11 -15.40 -1.96 1.65
CA ILE A 11 -14.01 -2.19 2.07
C ILE A 11 -13.80 -3.63 2.54
N ASN A 12 -14.69 -4.12 3.41
CA ASN A 12 -14.58 -5.47 3.94
C ASN A 12 -14.76 -6.53 2.84
N SER A 13 -15.65 -6.30 1.88
CA SER A 13 -15.83 -7.17 0.71
C SER A 13 -14.56 -7.25 -0.13
N GLU A 14 -13.96 -6.12 -0.44
CA GLU A 14 -12.71 -6.06 -1.22
C GLU A 14 -11.54 -6.73 -0.48
N LEU A 15 -11.39 -6.46 0.82
CA LEU A 15 -10.34 -7.09 1.65
C LEU A 15 -10.54 -8.60 1.75
N ALA A 16 -11.79 -9.07 1.91
CA ALA A 16 -12.12 -10.49 1.93
C ALA A 16 -11.82 -11.16 0.58
N ALA A 17 -12.13 -10.48 -0.55
CA ALA A 17 -11.80 -10.98 -1.88
C ALA A 17 -10.28 -11.11 -2.09
N ARG A 18 -9.49 -10.11 -1.69
CA ARG A 18 -8.01 -10.16 -1.74
C ARG A 18 -7.45 -11.30 -0.92
N ARG A 19 -7.94 -11.45 0.30
CA ARG A 19 -7.53 -12.51 1.21
C ARG A 19 -7.85 -13.88 0.63
N LYS A 20 -9.08 -14.10 0.17
CA LYS A 20 -9.51 -15.35 -0.45
C LYS A 20 -8.67 -15.70 -1.69
N ALA A 21 -8.35 -14.70 -2.52
CA ALA A 21 -7.49 -14.92 -3.69
C ALA A 21 -6.07 -15.38 -3.31
N ALA A 22 -5.49 -14.79 -2.24
CA ALA A 22 -4.18 -15.19 -1.72
C ALA A 22 -4.21 -16.62 -1.13
N GLU A 23 -5.24 -16.95 -0.35
CA GLU A 23 -5.46 -18.26 0.25
C GLU A 23 -5.69 -19.33 -0.83
N SER A 24 -6.61 -19.09 -1.78
CA SER A 24 -6.89 -20.04 -2.87
C SER A 24 -5.68 -20.30 -3.76
N ARG A 25 -4.84 -19.28 -3.99
CA ARG A 25 -3.58 -19.45 -4.72
C ARG A 25 -2.62 -20.38 -3.98
N ALA A 26 -2.47 -20.21 -2.67
CA ALA A 26 -1.60 -21.06 -1.87
C ALA A 26 -2.14 -22.48 -1.78
N GLU A 27 -3.46 -22.65 -1.58
CA GLU A 27 -4.13 -23.94 -1.58
C GLU A 27 -3.97 -24.70 -2.91
N TYR A 28 -4.07 -24.00 -4.04
CA TYR A 28 -3.86 -24.60 -5.37
C TYR A 28 -2.48 -25.25 -5.49
N TYR A 29 -1.41 -24.56 -5.07
CA TYR A 29 -0.07 -25.13 -5.13
C TYR A 29 0.15 -26.23 -4.07
N ALA A 30 -0.44 -26.09 -2.89
CA ALA A 30 -0.40 -27.12 -1.87
C ALA A 30 -1.12 -28.42 -2.33
N ASP A 31 -2.25 -28.27 -3.04
CA ASP A 31 -3.00 -29.41 -3.61
C ASP A 31 -2.18 -30.13 -4.71
N ILE A 32 -1.50 -29.40 -5.59
CA ILE A 32 -0.57 -29.99 -6.58
C ILE A 32 0.49 -30.85 -5.89
N LEU A 33 1.12 -30.32 -4.83
CA LEU A 33 2.12 -31.06 -4.07
C LEU A 33 1.51 -32.28 -3.37
N GLY A 34 0.34 -32.13 -2.74
CA GLY A 34 -0.36 -33.22 -2.03
C GLY A 34 -0.79 -34.38 -2.96
N LYS A 35 -1.13 -34.07 -4.22
CA LYS A 35 -1.45 -35.06 -5.26
C LYS A 35 -0.25 -35.77 -5.83
N ASN A 36 0.97 -35.25 -5.66
CA ASN A 36 2.18 -35.90 -6.07
C ASN A 36 2.54 -37.03 -5.09
N ALA A 37 2.43 -38.29 -5.52
CA ALA A 37 2.65 -39.46 -4.67
C ALA A 37 4.04 -39.49 -4.01
N GLY A 38 5.08 -39.03 -4.73
CA GLY A 38 6.44 -38.94 -4.21
C GLY A 38 6.57 -37.91 -3.10
N TYR A 39 5.95 -36.74 -3.30
CA TYR A 39 5.93 -35.67 -2.31
C TYR A 39 5.18 -36.09 -1.04
N ALA A 40 3.97 -36.62 -1.19
CA ALA A 40 3.16 -37.09 -0.06
C ALA A 40 3.85 -38.21 0.76
N ALA A 41 4.55 -39.11 0.08
CA ALA A 41 5.34 -40.15 0.75
C ALA A 41 6.54 -39.56 1.52
N ALA A 42 7.25 -38.59 0.93
CA ALA A 42 8.37 -37.91 1.58
C ALA A 42 7.88 -37.05 2.76
N GLU A 43 6.79 -36.35 2.61
CA GLU A 43 6.16 -35.55 3.68
C GLU A 43 5.75 -36.41 4.88
N LYS A 44 5.13 -37.55 4.63
CA LYS A 44 4.82 -38.54 5.69
C LYS A 44 6.07 -38.99 6.43
N LYS A 45 7.14 -39.33 5.69
CA LYS A 45 8.44 -39.72 6.28
C LYS A 45 9.04 -38.58 7.13
N TYR A 46 8.95 -37.34 6.64
CA TYR A 46 9.44 -36.16 7.35
C TYR A 46 8.74 -35.99 8.70
N TYR A 47 7.40 -36.06 8.75
CA TYR A 47 6.67 -35.90 9.99
C TYR A 47 6.88 -37.08 10.95
N THR A 48 7.01 -38.30 10.43
CA THR A 48 7.37 -39.47 11.26
C THR A 48 8.75 -39.28 11.89
N ALA A 49 9.76 -38.94 11.10
CA ALA A 49 11.12 -38.72 11.59
C ALA A 49 11.17 -37.56 12.60
N LYS A 50 10.41 -36.49 12.36
CA LYS A 50 10.29 -35.34 13.27
C LYS A 50 9.68 -35.71 14.62
N PHE A 51 8.68 -36.61 14.63
CA PHE A 51 8.10 -37.15 15.85
C PHE A 51 9.12 -38.05 16.60
N ASP A 52 9.79 -38.95 15.88
CA ASP A 52 10.81 -39.85 16.44
C ASP A 52 12.00 -39.07 17.02
N LEU A 53 12.41 -37.99 16.36
CA LEU A 53 13.43 -37.03 16.86
C LEU A 53 13.01 -36.43 18.19
N SER A 54 11.77 -35.98 18.31
CA SER A 54 11.27 -35.38 19.55
C SER A 54 11.20 -36.41 20.68
N LYS A 55 10.82 -37.67 20.38
CA LYS A 55 10.77 -38.78 21.30
C LYS A 55 12.18 -39.20 21.76
N ALA A 56 13.14 -39.29 20.83
CA ALA A 56 14.53 -39.63 21.12
C ALA A 56 15.18 -38.58 22.06
N ARG A 57 14.94 -37.29 21.83
CA ARG A 57 15.40 -36.22 22.72
C ARG A 57 14.81 -36.33 24.11
N PHE A 58 13.51 -36.58 24.22
CA PHE A 58 12.85 -36.72 25.52
C PHE A 58 13.41 -37.90 26.33
N ASN A 59 13.76 -38.98 25.63
CA ASN A 59 14.31 -40.22 26.26
C ASN A 59 15.85 -40.19 26.46
N GLY A 60 16.55 -39.11 26.00
CA GLY A 60 18.00 -39.02 26.07
C GLY A 60 18.75 -40.03 25.24
N ASN A 61 18.15 -40.54 24.15
CA ASN A 61 18.73 -41.57 23.27
C ASN A 61 19.43 -40.92 22.08
N GLU A 62 20.73 -40.63 22.19
CA GLU A 62 21.54 -39.97 21.18
C GLU A 62 21.58 -40.72 19.84
N ALA A 63 21.70 -42.04 19.85
CA ALA A 63 21.74 -42.82 18.60
C ALA A 63 20.41 -42.77 17.82
N ALA A 64 19.29 -42.78 18.56
CA ALA A 64 17.96 -42.64 17.95
C ALA A 64 17.73 -41.19 17.47
N GLU A 65 18.27 -40.19 18.16
CA GLU A 65 18.21 -38.80 17.76
C GLU A 65 18.95 -38.55 16.45
N GLU A 66 20.18 -39.03 16.33
CA GLU A 66 21.00 -38.90 15.13
C GLU A 66 20.37 -39.58 13.92
N LYS A 67 19.82 -40.77 14.09
CA LYS A 67 19.07 -41.49 13.05
C LYS A 67 17.85 -40.71 12.58
N ALA A 68 17.02 -40.27 13.52
CA ALA A 68 15.79 -39.55 13.20
C ALA A 68 16.09 -38.21 12.52
N ALA A 69 17.15 -37.50 12.92
CA ALA A 69 17.62 -36.29 12.26
C ALA A 69 18.08 -36.56 10.82
N SER A 70 18.80 -37.65 10.58
CA SER A 70 19.23 -38.07 9.23
C SER A 70 18.02 -38.39 8.33
N ASP A 71 17.07 -39.18 8.84
CA ASP A 71 15.87 -39.54 8.10
C ASP A 71 14.99 -38.29 7.77
N MET A 72 14.89 -37.36 8.70
CA MET A 72 14.18 -36.09 8.49
C MET A 72 14.85 -35.25 7.40
N ASN A 73 16.18 -35.14 7.40
CA ASN A 73 16.93 -34.41 6.38
C ASN A 73 16.79 -35.07 4.99
N ALA A 74 16.90 -36.39 4.88
CA ALA A 74 16.72 -37.10 3.62
C ALA A 74 15.31 -36.90 3.04
N ALA A 75 14.28 -36.95 3.87
CA ALA A 75 12.92 -36.68 3.46
C ALA A 75 12.73 -35.21 2.99
N ASN A 76 13.34 -34.27 3.69
CA ASN A 76 13.29 -32.84 3.32
C ASN A 76 13.98 -32.55 1.96
N GLU A 77 15.14 -33.15 1.73
CA GLU A 77 15.84 -33.04 0.42
C GLU A 77 15.00 -33.64 -0.72
N THR A 78 14.33 -34.77 -0.47
CA THR A 78 13.39 -35.35 -1.45
C THR A 78 12.24 -34.41 -1.77
N MET A 79 11.61 -33.81 -0.75
CA MET A 79 10.53 -32.83 -0.91
C MET A 79 11.00 -31.61 -1.69
N LYS A 80 12.20 -31.12 -1.39
CA LYS A 80 12.82 -29.97 -2.08
C LYS A 80 13.06 -30.26 -3.55
N SER A 81 13.66 -31.41 -3.89
CA SER A 81 13.90 -31.84 -5.27
C SER A 81 12.59 -31.93 -6.08
N ILE A 82 11.52 -32.47 -5.48
CA ILE A 82 10.21 -32.56 -6.15
C ILE A 82 9.64 -31.16 -6.37
N ARG A 83 9.73 -30.25 -5.39
CA ARG A 83 9.30 -28.85 -5.55
C ARG A 83 10.05 -28.16 -6.68
N GLU A 84 11.38 -28.31 -6.75
CA GLU A 84 12.21 -27.74 -7.82
C GLU A 84 11.80 -28.30 -9.19
N THR A 85 11.52 -29.59 -9.28
CA THR A 85 11.05 -30.25 -10.54
C THR A 85 9.68 -29.70 -10.97
N LEU A 86 8.79 -29.41 -10.03
CA LEU A 86 7.46 -28.84 -10.30
C LEU A 86 7.47 -27.31 -10.43
N GLY A 87 8.60 -26.64 -10.18
CA GLY A 87 8.70 -25.18 -10.18
C GLY A 87 7.93 -24.51 -9.05
N ILE A 88 7.64 -25.24 -7.95
CA ILE A 88 6.83 -24.74 -6.82
C ILE A 88 7.76 -24.34 -5.67
N THR A 89 7.78 -23.06 -5.34
CA THR A 89 8.55 -22.53 -4.21
C THR A 89 7.73 -22.51 -2.91
N ASP A 90 8.40 -22.43 -1.75
CA ASP A 90 7.73 -22.32 -0.44
C ASP A 90 6.82 -21.08 -0.35
N LYS A 91 7.19 -20.00 -1.07
CA LYS A 91 6.37 -18.79 -1.13
C LYS A 91 5.04 -19.00 -1.86
N MET A 92 4.95 -19.97 -2.76
CA MET A 92 3.74 -20.25 -3.52
C MET A 92 2.71 -21.03 -2.71
N THR A 93 3.16 -21.83 -1.74
CA THR A 93 2.29 -22.62 -0.85
C THR A 93 1.88 -21.87 0.42
N THR A 94 2.31 -20.63 0.57
CA THR A 94 1.90 -19.77 1.68
C THR A 94 1.10 -18.58 1.14
N PRO A 95 0.00 -18.18 1.80
CA PRO A 95 -0.80 -17.03 1.33
C PRO A 95 0.03 -15.75 1.28
N ASP A 96 0.09 -15.13 0.09
CA ASP A 96 0.81 -13.88 -0.14
C ASP A 96 -0.17 -12.71 -0.02
N TYR A 97 -0.54 -12.36 1.22
CA TYR A 97 -1.42 -11.24 1.52
C TYR A 97 -0.79 -9.91 1.09
N ARG A 98 -1.59 -9.03 0.49
CA ARG A 98 -1.15 -7.70 0.06
C ARG A 98 -0.72 -6.84 1.25
N CYS A 99 -1.47 -6.87 2.34
CA CYS A 99 -1.10 -6.22 3.59
C CYS A 99 -0.47 -7.21 4.59
N LYS A 100 0.85 -7.21 4.72
CA LYS A 100 1.57 -8.08 5.66
C LYS A 100 1.32 -7.75 7.13
N LYS A 101 0.77 -6.57 7.44
CA LYS A 101 0.50 -6.13 8.81
C LYS A 101 -0.77 -6.73 9.40
N CYS A 102 -1.83 -6.85 8.60
CA CYS A 102 -3.12 -7.38 9.04
C CYS A 102 -3.56 -8.63 8.25
N ASN A 103 -2.76 -9.11 7.29
CA ASN A 103 -3.11 -10.21 6.40
C ASN A 103 -4.45 -9.99 5.70
N ASP A 104 -4.64 -8.77 5.16
CA ASP A 104 -5.85 -8.30 4.48
C ASP A 104 -7.15 -8.45 5.27
N THR A 105 -7.08 -8.44 6.62
CA THR A 105 -8.27 -8.40 7.49
C THR A 105 -8.79 -6.98 7.70
N GLY A 106 -8.02 -5.95 7.35
CA GLY A 106 -8.36 -4.55 7.61
C GLY A 106 -8.23 -4.12 9.08
N ILE A 107 -7.97 -5.04 10.00
CA ILE A 107 -7.91 -4.80 11.44
C ILE A 107 -6.55 -5.20 11.99
N THR A 108 -5.94 -4.34 12.78
CA THR A 108 -4.68 -4.63 13.47
C THR A 108 -4.91 -5.50 14.72
N ARG A 109 -3.84 -6.09 15.26
CA ARG A 109 -3.91 -6.88 16.51
C ARG A 109 -4.53 -6.14 17.70
N ASN A 110 -4.49 -4.81 17.69
CA ASN A 110 -5.05 -3.96 18.74
C ASN A 110 -6.53 -3.58 18.49
N GLY A 111 -7.21 -4.22 17.53
CA GLY A 111 -8.61 -3.94 17.21
C GLY A 111 -8.87 -2.62 16.47
N LYS A 112 -7.83 -1.89 16.05
CA LYS A 112 -7.96 -0.64 15.28
C LYS A 112 -7.90 -0.94 13.78
N HIS A 113 -8.49 -0.06 12.97
CA HIS A 113 -8.33 -0.13 11.53
C HIS A 113 -6.86 -0.11 11.11
N CYS A 114 -6.52 -0.96 10.16
CA CYS A 114 -5.19 -0.99 9.57
C CYS A 114 -5.06 0.13 8.53
N LYS A 115 -3.85 0.64 8.29
CA LYS A 115 -3.60 1.62 7.23
C LYS A 115 -4.09 1.15 5.84
N CYS A 116 -4.11 -0.15 5.56
CA CYS A 116 -4.67 -0.66 4.31
C CYS A 116 -6.18 -0.47 4.19
N PHE A 117 -6.92 -0.52 5.32
CA PHE A 117 -8.33 -0.19 5.38
C PHE A 117 -8.55 1.30 5.10
N GLU A 118 -7.79 2.17 5.78
CA GLU A 118 -7.87 3.63 5.60
C GLU A 118 -7.54 4.04 4.15
N LYS A 119 -6.53 3.40 3.55
CA LYS A 119 -6.16 3.62 2.15
C LYS A 119 -7.28 3.21 1.19
N LEU A 120 -7.89 2.06 1.41
CA LEU A 120 -8.97 1.57 0.58
C LEU A 120 -10.24 2.43 0.74
N ALA A 121 -10.54 2.88 1.97
CA ALA A 121 -11.60 3.85 2.21
C ALA A 121 -11.40 5.13 1.40
N CYS A 122 -10.18 5.64 1.37
CA CYS A 122 -9.81 6.80 0.59
C CYS A 122 -10.00 6.57 -0.91
N GLU A 123 -9.52 5.44 -1.43
CA GLU A 123 -9.63 5.07 -2.85
C GLU A 123 -11.11 4.98 -3.28
N ILE A 124 -11.94 4.25 -2.56
CA ILE A 124 -13.38 4.08 -2.88
C ILE A 124 -14.11 5.43 -2.85
N THR A 125 -13.84 6.24 -1.83
CA THR A 125 -14.51 7.55 -1.72
C THR A 125 -14.13 8.49 -2.85
N LEU A 126 -12.87 8.52 -3.27
CA LEU A 126 -12.45 9.33 -4.41
C LEU A 126 -13.14 8.86 -5.70
N GLU A 127 -13.27 7.56 -5.91
CA GLU A 127 -14.00 6.99 -7.05
C GLU A 127 -15.48 7.37 -7.03
N GLU A 128 -16.15 7.31 -5.87
CA GLU A 128 -17.55 7.77 -5.70
C GLU A 128 -17.74 9.27 -6.00
N LEU A 129 -16.69 10.06 -5.77
CA LEU A 129 -16.67 11.49 -6.11
C LEU A 129 -16.37 11.75 -7.60
N GLY A 130 -16.18 10.69 -8.40
CA GLY A 130 -15.81 10.78 -9.80
C GLY A 130 -14.34 11.14 -10.03
N ILE A 131 -13.51 10.99 -9.00
CA ILE A 131 -12.06 11.22 -9.08
C ILE A 131 -11.40 9.87 -9.37
N GLU A 132 -11.09 9.63 -10.63
CA GLU A 132 -10.49 8.37 -11.07
C GLU A 132 -9.06 8.20 -10.56
N LYS A 133 -8.71 6.96 -10.27
CA LYS A 133 -7.34 6.60 -9.90
C LYS A 133 -6.40 6.83 -11.08
N LYS A 134 -5.55 7.84 -10.96
CA LYS A 134 -4.58 8.19 -12.00
C LYS A 134 -3.47 7.13 -12.08
N THR A 135 -3.11 6.75 -13.31
CA THR A 135 -1.88 6.00 -13.56
C THR A 135 -0.71 6.95 -13.44
N LEU A 136 0.06 6.85 -12.37
CA LEU A 136 1.17 7.74 -12.09
C LEU A 136 2.46 7.19 -12.73
N PRO A 137 3.25 8.05 -13.38
CA PRO A 137 4.51 7.65 -14.01
C PRO A 137 5.56 7.23 -12.97
N ALA A 138 6.45 6.33 -13.36
CA ALA A 138 7.62 5.99 -12.57
C ALA A 138 8.70 7.06 -12.67
N LEU A 139 9.45 7.27 -11.59
CA LEU A 139 10.61 8.16 -11.56
C LEU A 139 11.76 7.49 -12.31
N SER A 140 11.82 7.61 -13.63
CA SER A 140 12.87 7.04 -14.46
C SER A 140 13.93 8.08 -14.80
N ALA A 141 15.20 7.65 -14.78
CA ALA A 141 16.33 8.52 -15.13
C ALA A 141 16.28 9.02 -16.59
N SER A 142 15.66 8.24 -17.51
CA SER A 142 15.50 8.63 -18.91
C SER A 142 14.50 9.77 -19.10
N ALA A 143 13.33 9.69 -18.47
CA ALA A 143 12.31 10.72 -18.55
C ALA A 143 12.78 12.08 -17.98
N ILE A 144 13.70 12.03 -17.03
CA ILE A 144 14.27 13.22 -16.38
C ILE A 144 15.29 13.90 -17.27
N LYS A 145 16.14 13.15 -17.97
CA LYS A 145 17.12 13.69 -18.91
C LYS A 145 16.47 14.47 -20.06
N GLU A 146 15.38 13.94 -20.60
CA GLU A 146 14.63 14.59 -21.68
C GLU A 146 14.06 15.97 -21.29
N ASN A 147 13.80 16.20 -20.01
CA ASN A 147 13.14 17.41 -19.51
C ASN A 147 14.07 18.38 -18.74
N ASN A 148 15.38 18.17 -18.76
CA ASN A 148 16.34 18.96 -17.99
C ASN A 148 16.08 18.99 -16.47
N LEU A 149 15.45 17.93 -15.92
CA LEU A 149 15.09 17.82 -14.51
C LEU A 149 16.16 17.14 -13.67
N ASP A 150 17.31 16.77 -14.25
CA ASP A 150 18.40 16.04 -13.59
C ASP A 150 18.82 16.65 -12.24
N ARG A 151 18.87 17.98 -12.17
CA ARG A 151 19.25 18.70 -10.94
C ARG A 151 18.24 18.53 -9.80
N TYR A 152 17.00 18.16 -10.10
CA TYR A 152 15.96 17.94 -9.11
C TYR A 152 15.83 16.45 -8.72
N TYR A 153 16.30 15.55 -9.58
CA TYR A 153 16.18 14.10 -9.37
C TYR A 153 16.75 13.65 -8.03
N SER A 154 17.99 14.00 -7.75
CA SER A 154 18.65 13.63 -6.50
C SER A 154 17.92 14.17 -5.26
N LYS A 155 17.41 15.41 -5.33
CA LYS A 155 16.65 16.02 -4.23
C LYS A 155 15.32 15.30 -3.97
N PHE A 156 14.62 14.91 -5.03
CA PHE A 156 13.33 14.23 -4.88
C PHE A 156 13.46 12.75 -4.57
N SER A 157 14.50 12.08 -5.07
CA SER A 157 14.87 10.74 -4.62
C SER A 157 15.18 10.74 -3.12
N ASP A 158 16.02 11.68 -2.66
CA ASP A 158 16.31 11.89 -1.24
C ASP A 158 15.05 12.19 -0.41
N TYR A 159 14.13 13.01 -0.94
CA TYR A 159 12.85 13.30 -0.30
C TYR A 159 12.03 12.01 -0.10
N CYS A 160 11.92 11.17 -1.12
CA CYS A 160 11.20 9.91 -1.07
C CYS A 160 11.87 8.88 -0.14
N GLU A 161 13.22 8.87 -0.08
CA GLU A 161 13.97 7.98 0.82
C GLU A 161 13.84 8.39 2.29
N LYS A 162 13.85 9.69 2.54
CA LYS A 162 13.83 10.28 3.90
C LYS A 162 12.44 10.76 4.31
N PHE A 163 11.38 10.35 3.61
CA PHE A 163 10.03 10.89 3.76
C PHE A 163 9.55 10.92 5.22
N ASP A 164 9.68 9.81 5.95
CA ASP A 164 9.28 9.74 7.37
C ASP A 164 10.06 10.68 8.30
N ARG A 165 11.28 11.04 7.94
CA ARG A 165 12.17 11.88 8.76
C ARG A 165 12.02 13.36 8.47
N THR A 166 11.72 13.71 7.22
CA THR A 166 11.71 15.10 6.78
C THR A 166 10.32 15.71 6.76
N ARG A 167 9.31 14.98 6.32
CA ARG A 167 7.90 15.41 6.19
C ARG A 167 7.74 16.90 5.82
N LYS A 168 8.51 17.33 4.81
CA LYS A 168 8.52 18.73 4.36
C LYS A 168 7.45 18.97 3.32
N ASN A 169 6.81 20.11 3.40
CA ASN A 169 5.96 20.63 2.33
C ASN A 169 6.81 21.05 1.14
N VAL A 170 6.30 20.84 -0.07
CA VAL A 170 6.97 21.18 -1.32
C VAL A 170 6.03 21.98 -2.20
N ILE A 171 6.50 23.10 -2.73
CA ILE A 171 5.80 23.86 -3.76
C ILE A 171 6.67 23.82 -5.02
N ILE A 172 6.10 23.35 -6.13
CA ILE A 172 6.74 23.27 -7.44
C ILE A 172 6.06 24.28 -8.34
N TYR A 173 6.73 25.37 -8.65
CA TYR A 173 6.19 26.46 -9.47
C TYR A 173 7.02 26.68 -10.72
N GLY A 174 6.44 27.29 -11.74
CA GLY A 174 7.08 27.62 -13.01
C GLY A 174 6.13 27.62 -14.20
N SER A 175 6.64 27.93 -15.39
CA SER A 175 5.84 28.02 -16.62
C SER A 175 5.13 26.72 -16.98
N VAL A 176 4.10 26.80 -17.80
CA VAL A 176 3.43 25.63 -18.39
C VAL A 176 4.42 24.78 -19.18
N GLY A 177 4.28 23.45 -19.14
CA GLY A 177 5.11 22.51 -19.91
C GLY A 177 6.48 22.19 -19.30
N THR A 178 6.83 22.71 -18.11
CA THR A 178 8.14 22.46 -17.46
C THR A 178 8.24 21.15 -16.69
N GLY A 179 7.21 20.29 -16.73
CA GLY A 179 7.24 18.96 -16.09
C GLY A 179 6.86 18.94 -14.61
N LYS A 180 6.26 20.00 -14.05
CA LYS A 180 5.87 20.08 -12.63
C LYS A 180 4.93 18.95 -12.19
N SER A 181 3.83 18.79 -12.92
CA SER A 181 2.82 17.74 -12.66
C SER A 181 3.42 16.34 -12.80
N HIS A 182 4.28 16.14 -13.82
CA HIS A 182 4.99 14.87 -14.00
C HIS A 182 5.89 14.56 -12.81
N LEU A 183 6.65 15.52 -12.32
CA LEU A 183 7.54 15.35 -11.17
C LEU A 183 6.76 15.05 -9.89
N ALA A 184 5.68 15.77 -9.62
CA ALA A 184 4.80 15.53 -8.49
C ALA A 184 4.17 14.11 -8.55
N ALA A 185 3.74 13.69 -9.74
CA ALA A 185 3.19 12.36 -9.98
C ALA A 185 4.23 11.24 -9.77
N CYS A 186 5.49 11.44 -10.19
CA CYS A 186 6.58 10.51 -9.93
C CYS A 186 6.85 10.34 -8.43
N ILE A 187 6.88 11.44 -7.67
CA ILE A 187 7.06 11.40 -6.21
C ILE A 187 5.91 10.63 -5.54
N ALA A 188 4.67 10.93 -5.96
CA ALA A 188 3.49 10.23 -5.46
C ALA A 188 3.57 8.72 -5.70
N ASN A 189 3.92 8.30 -6.93
CA ASN A 189 4.06 6.90 -7.30
C ASN A 189 5.14 6.19 -6.48
N GLU A 190 6.29 6.81 -6.28
CA GLU A 190 7.38 6.27 -5.47
C GLU A 190 6.95 6.03 -4.01
N LEU A 191 6.20 6.98 -3.43
CA LEU A 191 5.70 6.83 -2.06
C LEU A 191 4.55 5.82 -1.97
N ILE A 192 3.69 5.70 -2.98
CA ILE A 192 2.68 4.63 -3.07
C ILE A 192 3.35 3.25 -3.11
N ALA A 193 4.44 3.10 -3.87
CA ALA A 193 5.22 1.87 -3.92
C ALA A 193 5.85 1.50 -2.55
N LYS A 194 6.17 2.51 -1.75
CA LYS A 194 6.63 2.36 -0.35
C LYS A 194 5.48 2.19 0.67
N ASN A 195 4.24 1.95 0.19
CA ASN A 195 3.03 1.75 1.00
C ASN A 195 2.56 2.96 1.81
N TYR A 196 2.92 4.18 1.42
CA TYR A 196 2.29 5.39 1.96
C TYR A 196 0.89 5.60 1.36
N ASN A 197 0.00 6.18 2.15
CA ASN A 197 -1.31 6.63 1.68
C ASN A 197 -1.15 8.01 1.05
N VAL A 198 -1.18 8.08 -0.28
CA VAL A 198 -1.02 9.31 -1.05
C VAL A 198 -2.33 9.64 -1.76
N VAL A 199 -2.81 10.86 -1.55
CA VAL A 199 -3.92 11.44 -2.32
C VAL A 199 -3.33 12.38 -3.35
N PHE A 200 -3.60 12.11 -4.64
CA PHE A 200 -3.19 12.94 -5.76
C PHE A 200 -4.44 13.46 -6.47
N VAL A 201 -4.68 14.76 -6.37
CA VAL A 201 -5.84 15.44 -6.96
C VAL A 201 -5.39 16.70 -7.69
N SER A 202 -6.08 17.06 -8.77
CA SER A 202 -5.95 18.40 -9.36
C SER A 202 -6.72 19.42 -8.52
N ALA A 203 -6.41 20.70 -8.67
CA ALA A 203 -7.13 21.76 -7.98
C ALA A 203 -8.64 21.75 -8.32
N CYS A 204 -9.02 21.44 -9.55
CA CYS A 204 -10.43 21.29 -9.95
C CYS A 204 -11.13 20.08 -9.27
N GLU A 205 -10.43 18.94 -9.14
CA GLU A 205 -10.94 17.78 -8.41
C GLU A 205 -11.07 18.09 -6.91
N LEU A 206 -10.13 18.84 -6.36
CA LEU A 206 -10.18 19.31 -4.96
C LEU A 206 -11.42 20.17 -4.69
N ASP A 207 -11.75 21.08 -5.60
CA ASP A 207 -12.98 21.88 -5.51
C ASP A 207 -14.25 21.00 -5.53
N THR A 208 -14.27 19.91 -6.27
CA THR A 208 -15.38 18.95 -6.23
C THR A 208 -15.55 18.37 -4.83
N ILE A 209 -14.46 18.03 -4.14
CA ILE A 209 -14.48 17.57 -2.74
C ILE A 209 -14.96 18.69 -1.82
N PHE A 210 -14.52 19.92 -2.02
CA PHE A 210 -14.94 21.08 -1.23
C PHE A 210 -16.43 21.38 -1.35
N LEU A 211 -16.98 21.32 -2.55
CA LEU A 211 -18.42 21.51 -2.79
C LEU A 211 -19.24 20.41 -2.11
N LYS A 212 -18.79 19.16 -2.18
CA LYS A 212 -19.44 18.06 -1.44
C LYS A 212 -19.35 18.27 0.07
N TYR A 213 -18.17 18.64 0.59
CA TYR A 213 -18.01 19.00 2.00
C TYR A 213 -18.92 20.16 2.42
N HIS A 214 -19.06 21.19 1.57
CA HIS A 214 -19.88 22.38 1.86
C HIS A 214 -21.35 22.00 2.03
N THR A 215 -21.88 21.14 1.16
CA THR A 215 -23.28 20.72 1.13
C THR A 215 -23.59 19.50 2.00
N ALA A 216 -22.55 18.78 2.49
CA ALA A 216 -22.72 17.58 3.30
C ALA A 216 -23.38 17.88 4.67
N PRO A 217 -24.16 16.93 5.21
CA PRO A 217 -24.60 16.98 6.61
C PRO A 217 -23.41 17.09 7.56
N VAL A 218 -23.64 17.71 8.74
CA VAL A 218 -22.57 17.91 9.75
C VAL A 218 -21.92 16.60 10.17
N SER A 219 -22.70 15.51 10.23
CA SER A 219 -22.20 14.15 10.52
C SER A 219 -21.12 13.68 9.56
N ASP A 220 -21.22 14.05 8.29
CA ASP A 220 -20.39 13.52 7.21
C ASP A 220 -19.17 14.41 6.91
N LYS A 221 -19.21 15.67 7.38
CA LYS A 221 -18.13 16.65 7.17
C LYS A 221 -16.77 16.16 7.67
N SER A 222 -16.75 15.48 8.82
CA SER A 222 -15.51 14.93 9.38
C SER A 222 -14.85 13.90 8.45
N PHE A 223 -15.64 13.18 7.67
CA PHE A 223 -15.19 12.19 6.73
C PHE A 223 -14.39 12.83 5.57
N TYR A 224 -14.96 13.85 4.89
CA TYR A 224 -14.28 14.55 3.79
C TYR A 224 -12.98 15.23 4.24
N LEU A 225 -12.99 15.85 5.44
CA LEU A 225 -11.76 16.41 6.00
C LEU A 225 -10.71 15.31 6.27
N SER A 226 -11.14 14.16 6.77
CA SER A 226 -10.23 13.07 7.07
C SER A 226 -9.58 12.47 5.82
N LEU A 227 -10.27 12.49 4.68
CA LEU A 227 -9.75 12.08 3.39
C LEU A 227 -8.49 12.88 3.02
N LEU A 228 -8.58 14.21 3.12
CA LEU A 228 -7.51 15.14 2.72
C LEU A 228 -6.48 15.38 3.83
N CYS A 229 -6.90 15.34 5.11
CA CYS A 229 -6.02 15.58 6.26
C CYS A 229 -5.43 14.31 6.87
N GLY A 230 -5.92 13.12 6.49
CA GLY A 230 -5.48 11.84 7.05
C GLY A 230 -4.50 11.05 6.19
N CYS A 231 -4.32 11.40 4.92
CA CYS A 231 -3.35 10.75 4.04
C CYS A 231 -1.91 11.14 4.42
N ASP A 232 -0.95 10.23 4.20
CA ASP A 232 0.47 10.48 4.52
C ASP A 232 1.04 11.62 3.67
N LEU A 233 0.63 11.74 2.39
CA LEU A 233 0.95 12.85 1.49
C LEU A 233 -0.28 13.29 0.72
N LEU A 234 -0.53 14.60 0.67
CA LEU A 234 -1.51 15.22 -0.24
C LEU A 234 -0.76 15.92 -1.38
N VAL A 235 -1.09 15.57 -2.61
CA VAL A 235 -0.59 16.27 -3.80
C VAL A 235 -1.75 17.02 -4.44
N ILE A 236 -1.61 18.34 -4.55
CA ILE A 236 -2.54 19.23 -5.24
C ILE A 236 -1.86 19.69 -6.52
N ASP A 237 -2.36 19.22 -7.66
CA ASP A 237 -1.78 19.51 -8.96
C ASP A 237 -2.49 20.69 -9.64
N ASP A 238 -1.69 21.57 -10.23
CA ASP A 238 -2.11 22.73 -11.03
C ASP A 238 -3.00 23.73 -10.25
N LEU A 239 -2.58 24.07 -9.03
CA LEU A 239 -3.25 25.08 -8.20
C LEU A 239 -3.26 26.45 -8.91
N GLY A 240 -4.42 27.07 -8.98
CA GLY A 240 -4.68 28.34 -9.66
C GLY A 240 -5.32 28.15 -11.04
N ALA A 241 -5.63 26.92 -11.46
CA ALA A 241 -6.41 26.62 -12.67
C ALA A 241 -7.91 26.39 -12.36
N GLU A 242 -8.26 26.23 -11.09
CA GLU A 242 -9.61 25.97 -10.62
C GLU A 242 -10.48 27.23 -10.63
N PRO A 243 -11.81 27.08 -10.76
CA PRO A 243 -12.75 28.17 -10.53
C PRO A 243 -12.78 28.55 -9.04
N ILE A 244 -12.83 29.83 -8.71
CA ILE A 244 -12.91 30.29 -7.32
C ILE A 244 -14.37 30.41 -6.91
N TYR A 245 -14.84 29.53 -6.06
CA TYR A 245 -16.16 29.61 -5.43
C TYR A 245 -16.09 30.41 -4.13
N LYS A 246 -16.92 31.44 -4.02
CA LYS A 246 -16.95 32.29 -2.83
C LYS A 246 -17.29 31.47 -1.58
N ASN A 247 -16.53 31.69 -0.51
CA ASN A 247 -16.67 31.01 0.78
C ASN A 247 -16.47 29.47 0.73
N VAL A 248 -15.82 28.97 -0.31
CA VAL A 248 -15.54 27.52 -0.49
C VAL A 248 -14.07 27.31 -0.81
N THR A 249 -13.60 27.71 -1.99
CA THR A 249 -12.28 27.31 -2.50
C THR A 249 -11.15 27.72 -1.56
N LEU A 250 -11.03 29.02 -1.25
CA LEU A 250 -9.92 29.52 -0.43
C LEU A 250 -10.04 29.12 1.04
N GLU A 251 -11.25 29.21 1.60
CA GLU A 251 -11.51 28.90 3.00
C GLU A 251 -11.20 27.43 3.31
N TYR A 252 -11.64 26.52 2.46
CA TYR A 252 -11.39 25.09 2.69
C TYR A 252 -9.97 24.68 2.32
N LEU A 253 -9.34 25.29 1.33
CA LEU A 253 -7.93 25.10 1.06
C LEU A 253 -7.09 25.49 2.29
N LEU A 254 -7.33 26.70 2.84
CA LEU A 254 -6.64 27.16 4.05
C LEU A 254 -6.90 26.24 5.25
N LEU A 255 -8.13 25.78 5.43
CA LEU A 255 -8.47 24.86 6.49
C LEU A 255 -7.64 23.58 6.39
N ILE A 256 -7.60 22.95 5.21
CA ILE A 256 -6.88 21.69 5.02
C ILE A 256 -5.38 21.86 5.17
N LEU A 257 -4.80 22.90 4.57
CA LEU A 257 -3.36 23.15 4.68
C LEU A 257 -2.95 23.44 6.13
N SER A 258 -3.78 24.22 6.88
CA SER A 258 -3.55 24.51 8.30
C SER A 258 -3.64 23.26 9.17
N GLU A 259 -4.65 22.42 8.95
CA GLU A 259 -4.82 21.15 9.67
C GLU A 259 -3.66 20.18 9.40
N ARG A 260 -3.21 20.08 8.14
CA ARG A 260 -2.06 19.25 7.79
C ARG A 260 -0.78 19.77 8.43
N LEU A 261 -0.58 21.09 8.42
CA LEU A 261 0.57 21.72 9.05
C LEU A 261 0.61 21.45 10.55
N ALA A 262 -0.53 21.61 11.24
CA ALA A 262 -0.67 21.34 12.67
C ALA A 262 -0.37 19.87 13.04
N LYS A 263 -0.69 18.94 12.14
CA LYS A 263 -0.46 17.49 12.31
C LYS A 263 0.89 17.01 11.76
N ASN A 264 1.72 17.92 11.24
CA ASN A 264 2.97 17.59 10.56
C ASN A 264 2.77 16.59 9.39
N MET A 265 1.69 16.76 8.63
CA MET A 265 1.35 15.96 7.47
C MET A 265 1.72 16.72 6.19
N PRO A 266 2.71 16.25 5.41
CA PRO A 266 3.23 17.00 4.28
C PRO A 266 2.26 17.08 3.11
N TYR A 267 2.43 18.13 2.29
CA TYR A 267 1.76 18.29 1.01
C TYR A 267 2.73 18.72 -0.07
N ILE A 268 2.39 18.42 -1.31
CA ILE A 268 3.05 18.92 -2.52
C ILE A 268 2.01 19.69 -3.32
N ILE A 269 2.38 20.89 -3.74
CA ILE A 269 1.53 21.72 -4.60
C ILE A 269 2.32 22.02 -5.88
N THR A 270 1.69 21.83 -7.04
CA THR A 270 2.19 22.37 -8.29
C THR A 270 1.36 23.57 -8.71
N THR A 271 1.98 24.58 -9.31
CA THR A 271 1.26 25.77 -9.76
C THR A 271 2.00 26.45 -10.91
N ASN A 272 1.25 27.16 -11.76
CA ASN A 272 1.78 28.03 -12.78
C ASN A 272 1.89 29.49 -12.29
N LEU A 273 1.40 29.79 -11.09
CA LEU A 273 1.49 31.12 -10.49
C LEU A 273 2.93 31.46 -10.12
N SER A 274 3.31 32.73 -10.23
CA SER A 274 4.60 33.26 -9.75
C SER A 274 4.60 33.40 -8.22
N GLN A 275 5.77 33.67 -7.66
CA GLN A 275 5.93 33.93 -6.21
C GLN A 275 5.64 35.41 -5.84
N GLU A 276 5.10 36.21 -6.76
CA GLU A 276 4.76 37.61 -6.51
C GLU A 276 3.46 37.77 -5.73
#